data_a98fd45fda2c2278f6966c93da7bc35d
#
_entry.id   a98fd45fda2c2278f6966c93da7bc35d
#
_cell.length_a   1.000
_cell.length_b   1.000
_cell.length_c   1.000
_cell.angle_alpha   90.00
_cell.angle_beta   90.00
_cell.angle_gamma   90.00
#
_symmetry.space_group_name_H-M   'P 1'
#
loop_
_entity.id
_entity.type
_entity.pdbx_description
1 polymer ?
#
loop_
_entity_poly.entity_id
_entity_poly.type
_entity_poly.pdbx_seq_one_letter_code
_entity_poly.pdbx_strand_id
1 'polypeptide(L)'
;MTPREVARVVAREPSTHLDLLTELGIELDSCPPDEAFVLVEREGRFDLRPPFEAAAAGIQSVFPPDQGRTSGGRNPLLRAFGRGIETIFDLTAGLGADAYRLAEAGHRVFAYERNPAVYAVLITGWMRDCAAGRVPTEVAERLEFEHVESADMLTRIDSRNTGVYLDPMYPLPRRSRALPRRELQVLRQLLGEEEDAAEIVEAVRSRAARVVVKRPHRAEPLVPGVSFEITSKLVRFDVYANPGRMGESVRE
;
A
#
# COMPACT_ATOMS: atom_id res chain seq x y z
N MET A 1 -9.61 20.73 -17.85
CA MET A 1 -8.94 19.44 -17.57
C MET A 1 -9.76 18.37 -18.24
N THR A 2 -9.20 17.63 -19.20
CA THR A 2 -9.83 16.42 -19.76
C THR A 2 -9.88 15.37 -18.64
N PRO A 3 -11.04 14.66 -18.45
CA PRO A 3 -11.08 13.54 -17.51
C PRO A 3 -9.96 12.56 -17.87
N ARG A 4 -9.15 12.15 -16.91
CA ARG A 4 -8.22 11.05 -17.12
C ARG A 4 -9.04 9.85 -17.54
N GLU A 5 -8.71 9.28 -18.69
CA GLU A 5 -9.29 8.03 -19.12
C GLU A 5 -8.92 6.97 -18.10
N VAL A 6 -9.91 6.42 -17.41
CA VAL A 6 -9.69 5.36 -16.41
C VAL A 6 -9.12 4.15 -17.15
N ALA A 7 -7.96 3.69 -16.72
CA ALA A 7 -7.31 2.55 -17.35
C ALA A 7 -8.26 1.33 -17.32
N ARG A 8 -8.53 0.76 -18.48
CA ARG A 8 -9.38 -0.42 -18.59
C ARG A 8 -8.68 -1.62 -17.96
N VAL A 9 -9.36 -2.30 -17.05
CA VAL A 9 -8.90 -3.54 -16.42
C VAL A 9 -9.91 -4.63 -16.68
N VAL A 10 -9.43 -5.79 -17.07
CA VAL A 10 -10.25 -7.00 -17.26
C VAL A 10 -9.56 -8.21 -16.63
N ALA A 11 -10.33 -9.21 -16.21
CA ALA A 11 -9.80 -10.49 -15.77
C ALA A 11 -9.90 -11.50 -16.90
N ARG A 12 -8.85 -12.31 -17.09
CA ARG A 12 -8.83 -13.38 -18.11
C ARG A 12 -9.56 -14.62 -17.61
N GLU A 13 -10.43 -15.16 -18.43
CA GLU A 13 -11.05 -16.47 -18.20
C GLU A 13 -10.05 -17.63 -18.39
N PRO A 14 -10.22 -18.77 -17.67
CA PRO A 14 -11.13 -18.95 -16.55
C PRO A 14 -10.59 -18.35 -15.26
N SER A 15 -11.48 -18.03 -14.28
CA SER A 15 -11.11 -17.60 -12.96
C SER A 15 -11.92 -18.32 -11.89
N THR A 16 -11.29 -18.65 -10.76
CA THR A 16 -11.93 -19.23 -9.58
C THR A 16 -12.41 -18.17 -8.58
N HIS A 17 -12.07 -16.89 -8.80
CA HIS A 17 -12.41 -15.75 -7.95
C HIS A 17 -13.59 -14.92 -8.48
N LEU A 18 -14.64 -15.57 -8.99
CA LEU A 18 -15.78 -14.91 -9.65
C LEU A 18 -16.52 -13.92 -8.74
N ASP A 19 -16.75 -14.31 -7.49
CA ASP A 19 -17.46 -13.48 -6.51
C ASP A 19 -16.66 -12.20 -6.22
N LEU A 20 -15.35 -12.32 -6.01
CA LEU A 20 -14.46 -11.18 -5.80
C LEU A 20 -14.45 -10.24 -7.02
N LEU A 21 -14.33 -10.77 -8.23
CA LEU A 21 -14.32 -9.94 -9.45
C LEU A 21 -15.65 -9.20 -9.63
N THR A 22 -16.77 -9.87 -9.33
CA THR A 22 -18.11 -9.26 -9.38
C THR A 22 -18.24 -8.12 -8.36
N GLU A 23 -17.79 -8.34 -7.13
CA GLU A 23 -17.79 -7.33 -6.07
C GLU A 23 -16.95 -6.11 -6.44
N LEU A 24 -15.80 -6.35 -7.08
CA LEU A 24 -14.89 -5.29 -7.52
C LEU A 24 -15.29 -4.63 -8.85
N GLY A 25 -16.37 -5.10 -9.50
CA GLY A 25 -16.80 -4.58 -10.79
C GLY A 25 -15.82 -4.83 -11.93
N ILE A 26 -15.00 -5.90 -11.85
CA ILE A 26 -14.03 -6.27 -12.87
C ILE A 26 -14.64 -7.30 -13.81
N GLU A 27 -14.72 -6.97 -15.10
CA GLU A 27 -15.26 -7.84 -16.13
C GLU A 27 -14.34 -9.00 -16.46
N LEU A 28 -14.94 -10.16 -16.78
CA LEU A 28 -14.24 -11.30 -17.34
C LEU A 28 -14.21 -11.19 -18.88
N ASP A 29 -13.08 -11.54 -19.47
CA ASP A 29 -12.89 -11.53 -20.91
C ASP A 29 -12.01 -12.72 -21.33
N SER A 30 -12.51 -13.55 -22.23
CA SER A 30 -11.76 -14.70 -22.77
C SER A 30 -10.66 -14.28 -23.75
N CYS A 31 -10.79 -13.08 -24.34
CA CYS A 31 -9.83 -12.49 -25.27
C CYS A 31 -9.59 -11.00 -24.95
N PRO A 32 -8.91 -10.69 -23.81
CA PRO A 32 -8.67 -9.33 -23.40
C PRO A 32 -7.97 -8.50 -24.49
N PRO A 33 -8.39 -7.23 -24.71
CA PRO A 33 -7.73 -6.37 -25.69
C PRO A 33 -6.30 -6.01 -25.23
N ASP A 34 -5.41 -5.83 -26.19
CA ASP A 34 -3.99 -5.53 -25.93
C ASP A 34 -3.78 -4.22 -25.13
N GLU A 35 -4.72 -3.27 -25.25
CA GLU A 35 -4.67 -1.97 -24.56
C GLU A 35 -5.13 -2.02 -23.10
N ALA A 36 -5.68 -3.15 -22.64
CA ALA A 36 -6.16 -3.29 -21.27
C ALA A 36 -5.06 -3.82 -20.33
N PHE A 37 -5.17 -3.44 -19.06
CA PHE A 37 -4.53 -4.19 -17.98
C PHE A 37 -5.27 -5.52 -17.79
N VAL A 38 -4.53 -6.61 -17.61
CA VAL A 38 -5.12 -7.94 -17.52
C VAL A 38 -4.76 -8.60 -16.20
N LEU A 39 -5.78 -8.99 -15.43
CA LEU A 39 -5.63 -9.90 -14.30
C LEU A 39 -5.64 -11.33 -14.83
N VAL A 40 -4.57 -12.06 -14.59
CA VAL A 40 -4.43 -13.48 -14.97
C VAL A 40 -4.30 -14.30 -13.70
N GLU A 41 -5.24 -15.20 -13.46
CA GLU A 41 -5.14 -16.11 -12.33
C GLU A 41 -4.09 -17.18 -12.55
N ARG A 42 -3.20 -17.34 -11.58
CA ARG A 42 -2.18 -18.39 -11.53
C ARG A 42 -2.03 -18.93 -10.13
N GLU A 43 -2.18 -20.22 -9.96
CA GLU A 43 -2.03 -20.88 -8.66
C GLU A 43 -2.85 -20.24 -7.55
N GLY A 44 -4.08 -19.81 -7.84
CA GLY A 44 -5.01 -19.24 -6.86
C GLY A 44 -4.72 -17.78 -6.45
N ARG A 45 -3.96 -17.02 -7.25
CA ARG A 45 -3.76 -15.58 -7.09
C ARG A 45 -3.73 -14.86 -8.42
N PHE A 46 -4.01 -13.56 -8.41
CA PHE A 46 -3.93 -12.73 -9.59
C PHE A 46 -2.51 -12.19 -9.85
N ASP A 47 -2.21 -12.12 -11.15
CA ASP A 47 -1.04 -11.59 -11.78
C ASP A 47 -1.49 -10.41 -12.65
N LEU A 48 -1.16 -9.16 -12.28
CA LEU A 48 -1.56 -7.98 -13.04
C LEU A 48 -0.53 -7.66 -14.11
N ARG A 49 -0.97 -7.65 -15.37
CA ARG A 49 -0.14 -7.38 -16.55
C ARG A 49 -0.50 -6.05 -17.18
N PRO A 50 0.49 -5.25 -17.54
CA PRO A 50 0.23 -3.99 -18.24
C PRO A 50 -0.16 -4.24 -19.71
N PRO A 51 -0.76 -3.23 -20.39
CA PRO A 51 -1.08 -3.26 -21.79
C PRO A 51 0.11 -3.67 -22.67
N PHE A 52 -0.18 -4.37 -23.78
CA PHE A 52 0.80 -4.83 -24.78
C PHE A 52 1.86 -5.81 -24.26
N GLU A 53 1.78 -6.24 -23.01
CA GLU A 53 2.74 -7.13 -22.37
C GLU A 53 2.10 -8.45 -21.87
N ALA A 54 1.10 -8.96 -22.57
CA ALA A 54 0.35 -10.15 -22.15
C ALA A 54 1.22 -11.41 -21.91
N ALA A 55 2.37 -11.51 -22.59
CA ALA A 55 3.32 -12.62 -22.44
C ALA A 55 4.34 -12.42 -21.31
N ALA A 56 4.49 -11.18 -20.81
CA ALA A 56 5.44 -10.90 -19.74
C ALA A 56 4.91 -11.36 -18.37
N ALA A 57 5.82 -11.58 -17.42
CA ALA A 57 5.43 -11.79 -16.03
C ALA A 57 4.77 -10.51 -15.48
N GLY A 58 3.58 -10.64 -14.92
CA GLY A 58 2.89 -9.55 -14.26
C GLY A 58 3.43 -9.27 -12.87
N ILE A 59 2.79 -8.34 -12.17
CA ILE A 59 3.08 -8.06 -10.76
C ILE A 59 2.12 -8.84 -9.86
N GLN A 60 2.62 -9.27 -8.71
CA GLN A 60 1.92 -10.11 -7.75
C GLN A 60 2.16 -9.59 -6.33
N SER A 61 1.22 -9.89 -5.44
CA SER A 61 1.47 -9.83 -4.00
C SER A 61 1.96 -11.19 -3.50
N VAL A 62 3.02 -11.18 -2.69
CA VAL A 62 3.65 -12.38 -2.11
C VAL A 62 3.92 -12.13 -0.63
N PHE A 63 3.52 -13.08 0.21
CA PHE A 63 3.68 -13.00 1.66
C PHE A 63 4.39 -14.25 2.21
N PRO A 64 5.38 -14.07 3.11
CA PRO A 64 5.98 -12.80 3.49
C PRO A 64 6.63 -12.10 2.29
N PRO A 65 6.59 -10.75 2.24
CA PRO A 65 7.25 -10.03 1.16
C PRO A 65 8.76 -10.22 1.24
N ASP A 66 9.43 -10.18 0.08
CA ASP A 66 10.89 -10.29 0.03
C ASP A 66 11.52 -9.25 0.98
N GLN A 67 12.32 -9.73 1.90
CA GLN A 67 12.91 -8.93 2.97
C GLN A 67 13.95 -7.94 2.47
N GLY A 68 14.08 -7.71 1.19
CA GLY A 68 15.07 -6.80 0.60
C GLY A 68 16.16 -6.46 1.63
N ARG A 69 17.42 -6.63 1.33
CA ARG A 69 18.60 -6.58 2.23
C ARG A 69 18.58 -5.43 3.27
N THR A 70 17.71 -5.46 4.26
CA THR A 70 17.83 -4.69 5.50
C THR A 70 18.59 -5.54 6.50
N SER A 71 19.80 -5.92 6.11
CA SER A 71 20.72 -6.61 7.01
C SER A 71 21.07 -5.69 8.18
N GLY A 72 20.59 -6.03 9.36
CA GLY A 72 21.11 -5.53 10.65
C GLY A 72 20.75 -4.13 11.08
N GLY A 73 20.01 -3.34 10.29
CA GLY A 73 19.53 -2.00 10.67
C GLY A 73 18.05 -2.01 10.98
N ARG A 74 17.63 -1.30 12.03
CA ARG A 74 16.21 -1.14 12.34
C ARG A 74 15.51 -0.54 11.13
N ASN A 75 14.46 -1.22 10.64
CA ASN A 75 13.66 -0.77 9.50
C ASN A 75 13.26 0.72 9.68
N PRO A 76 13.57 1.60 8.71
CA PRO A 76 13.26 3.03 8.82
C PRO A 76 11.77 3.32 9.02
N LEU A 77 10.87 2.53 8.40
CA LEU A 77 9.43 2.63 8.58
C LEU A 77 9.03 2.40 10.04
N LEU A 78 9.54 1.33 10.67
CA LEU A 78 9.27 1.03 12.08
C LEU A 78 9.84 2.12 13.02
N ARG A 79 10.99 2.68 12.68
CA ARG A 79 11.56 3.82 13.42
C ARG A 79 10.70 5.07 13.32
N ALA A 80 10.06 5.31 12.18
CA ALA A 80 9.18 6.45 11.98
C ALA A 80 7.95 6.39 12.90
N PHE A 81 7.40 5.21 13.13
CA PHE A 81 6.32 5.03 14.11
C PHE A 81 6.82 5.06 15.56
N GLY A 82 8.03 4.55 15.82
CA GLY A 82 8.61 4.54 17.16
C GLY A 82 7.84 3.65 18.14
N ARG A 83 7.97 3.98 19.44
CA ARG A 83 7.28 3.25 20.51
C ARG A 83 5.91 3.87 20.81
N GLY A 84 4.97 3.06 21.32
CA GLY A 84 3.67 3.53 21.81
C GLY A 84 2.59 3.66 20.74
N ILE A 85 2.87 3.34 19.48
CA ILE A 85 1.83 3.17 18.45
C ILE A 85 1.39 1.71 18.46
N GLU A 86 0.11 1.47 18.71
CA GLU A 86 -0.48 0.13 18.80
C GLU A 86 -1.20 -0.25 17.52
N THR A 87 -1.99 0.68 16.98
CA THR A 87 -2.77 0.50 15.77
C THR A 87 -2.27 1.42 14.66
N ILE A 88 -2.15 0.88 13.45
CA ILE A 88 -1.75 1.64 12.27
C ILE A 88 -2.80 1.48 11.18
N PHE A 89 -3.21 2.60 10.60
CA PHE A 89 -4.02 2.66 9.40
C PHE A 89 -3.10 2.95 8.21
N ASP A 90 -2.90 1.95 7.34
CA ASP A 90 -2.21 2.12 6.06
C ASP A 90 -3.24 2.53 5.01
N LEU A 91 -3.21 3.78 4.59
CA LEU A 91 -4.19 4.36 3.68
C LEU A 91 -3.84 4.14 2.19
N THR A 92 -2.73 3.45 1.91
CA THR A 92 -2.19 3.22 0.56
C THR A 92 -1.56 1.83 0.46
N ALA A 93 -2.32 0.79 0.77
CA ALA A 93 -1.79 -0.57 0.94
C ALA A 93 -1.00 -1.12 -0.25
N GLY A 94 -1.42 -0.79 -1.49
CA GLY A 94 -0.78 -1.25 -2.70
C GLY A 94 -0.68 -2.78 -2.74
N LEU A 95 0.53 -3.33 -2.84
CA LEU A 95 0.77 -4.77 -2.80
C LEU A 95 0.96 -5.34 -1.38
N GLY A 96 0.73 -4.55 -0.33
CA GLY A 96 0.67 -4.99 1.07
C GLY A 96 2.02 -5.19 1.78
N ALA A 97 3.15 -4.88 1.13
CA ALA A 97 4.46 -5.20 1.69
C ALA A 97 4.81 -4.40 2.96
N ASP A 98 4.48 -3.10 3.00
CA ASP A 98 4.74 -2.26 4.17
C ASP A 98 3.75 -2.56 5.29
N ALA A 99 2.46 -2.79 4.99
CA ALA A 99 1.44 -3.24 5.95
C ALA A 99 1.84 -4.56 6.63
N TYR A 100 2.32 -5.54 5.86
CA TYR A 100 2.83 -6.79 6.42
C TYR A 100 3.97 -6.56 7.41
N ARG A 101 4.97 -5.73 7.08
CA ARG A 101 6.10 -5.43 7.96
C ARG A 101 5.70 -4.74 9.25
N LEU A 102 4.67 -3.89 9.20
CA LEU A 102 4.11 -3.24 10.38
C LEU A 102 3.41 -4.27 11.29
N ALA A 103 2.62 -5.19 10.72
CA ALA A 103 1.98 -6.27 11.45
C ALA A 103 2.99 -7.27 12.04
N GLU A 104 4.02 -7.65 11.28
CA GLU A 104 5.14 -8.50 11.74
C GLU A 104 5.89 -7.86 12.92
N ALA A 105 5.99 -6.53 12.96
CA ALA A 105 6.58 -5.80 14.08
C ALA A 105 5.68 -5.71 15.33
N GLY A 106 4.46 -6.23 15.27
CA GLY A 106 3.53 -6.33 16.39
C GLY A 106 2.42 -5.29 16.42
N HIS A 107 2.33 -4.41 15.43
CA HIS A 107 1.23 -3.46 15.32
C HIS A 107 -0.05 -4.15 14.81
N ARG A 108 -1.22 -3.72 15.27
CA ARG A 108 -2.49 -4.01 14.59
C ARG A 108 -2.59 -3.09 13.37
N VAL A 109 -2.83 -3.65 12.20
CA VAL A 109 -2.80 -2.90 10.94
C VAL A 109 -4.11 -3.07 10.18
N PHE A 110 -4.74 -1.95 9.84
CA PHE A 110 -5.85 -1.86 8.89
C PHE A 110 -5.31 -1.21 7.63
N ALA A 111 -5.31 -1.95 6.53
CA ALA A 111 -4.67 -1.53 5.29
C ALA A 111 -5.71 -1.42 4.17
N TYR A 112 -5.78 -0.24 3.57
CA TYR A 112 -6.80 0.15 2.61
C TYR A 112 -6.22 0.32 1.22
N GLU A 113 -6.89 -0.26 0.22
CA GLU A 113 -6.57 -0.10 -1.18
C GLU A 113 -7.83 0.27 -1.96
N ARG A 114 -7.78 1.41 -2.66
CA ARG A 114 -8.92 1.94 -3.41
C ARG A 114 -9.04 1.38 -4.82
N ASN A 115 -7.93 0.98 -5.42
CA ASN A 115 -7.95 0.47 -6.79
C ASN A 115 -8.38 -1.00 -6.81
N PRO A 116 -9.49 -1.35 -7.49
CA PRO A 116 -10.03 -2.70 -7.47
C PRO A 116 -9.06 -3.75 -8.04
N ALA A 117 -8.27 -3.42 -9.08
CA ALA A 117 -7.32 -4.36 -9.65
C ALA A 117 -6.12 -4.61 -8.73
N VAL A 118 -5.61 -3.57 -8.07
CA VAL A 118 -4.53 -3.71 -7.09
C VAL A 118 -5.01 -4.49 -5.88
N TYR A 119 -6.22 -4.20 -5.41
CA TYR A 119 -6.83 -4.96 -4.31
C TYR A 119 -7.04 -6.43 -4.67
N ALA A 120 -7.49 -6.76 -5.88
CA ALA A 120 -7.63 -8.15 -6.34
C ALA A 120 -6.29 -8.91 -6.28
N VAL A 121 -5.21 -8.28 -6.73
CA VAL A 121 -3.85 -8.85 -6.63
C VAL A 121 -3.42 -9.02 -5.18
N LEU A 122 -3.65 -8.00 -4.36
CA LEU A 122 -3.30 -7.98 -2.94
C LEU A 122 -3.99 -9.10 -2.18
N ILE A 123 -5.34 -9.15 -2.25
CA ILE A 123 -6.13 -10.05 -1.41
C ILE A 123 -5.98 -11.51 -1.82
N THR A 124 -5.88 -11.80 -3.13
CA THR A 124 -5.69 -13.19 -3.59
C THR A 124 -4.29 -13.71 -3.25
N GLY A 125 -3.27 -12.86 -3.33
CA GLY A 125 -1.92 -13.20 -2.84
C GLY A 125 -1.91 -13.48 -1.34
N TRP A 126 -2.58 -12.63 -0.55
CA TRP A 126 -2.73 -12.80 0.90
C TRP A 126 -3.44 -14.10 1.27
N MET A 127 -4.62 -14.33 0.71
CA MET A 127 -5.42 -15.55 0.98
C MET A 127 -4.64 -16.82 0.64
N ARG A 128 -3.98 -16.84 -0.51
CA ARG A 128 -3.17 -17.97 -0.96
C ARG A 128 -2.00 -18.26 0.00
N ASP A 129 -1.29 -17.23 0.42
CA ASP A 129 -0.10 -17.39 1.23
C ASP A 129 -0.44 -17.72 2.70
N CYS A 130 -1.57 -17.22 3.21
CA CYS A 130 -2.15 -17.68 4.47
C CYS A 130 -2.58 -19.15 4.41
N ALA A 131 -3.33 -19.55 3.38
CA ALA A 131 -3.77 -20.94 3.20
C ALA A 131 -2.60 -21.92 3.03
N ALA A 132 -1.49 -21.46 2.45
CA ALA A 132 -0.26 -22.24 2.31
C ALA A 132 0.60 -22.28 3.59
N GLY A 133 0.18 -21.65 4.69
CA GLY A 133 0.93 -21.57 5.94
C GLY A 133 2.24 -20.78 5.86
N ARG A 134 2.38 -19.90 4.87
CA ARG A 134 3.56 -19.04 4.71
C ARG A 134 3.54 -17.81 5.61
N VAL A 135 2.34 -17.37 6.00
CA VAL A 135 2.12 -16.24 6.90
C VAL A 135 1.99 -16.78 8.32
N PRO A 136 2.78 -16.29 9.29
CA PRO A 136 2.61 -16.63 10.70
C PRO A 136 1.21 -16.22 11.19
N THR A 137 0.59 -17.06 12.02
CA THR A 137 -0.76 -16.81 12.56
C THR A 137 -0.86 -15.46 13.26
N GLU A 138 0.15 -15.08 14.04
CA GLU A 138 0.19 -13.82 14.78
C GLU A 138 0.20 -12.60 13.86
N VAL A 139 0.76 -12.72 12.66
CA VAL A 139 0.72 -11.66 11.64
C VAL A 139 -0.66 -11.60 11.00
N ALA A 140 -1.22 -12.78 10.66
CA ALA A 140 -2.54 -12.86 10.04
C ALA A 140 -3.65 -12.29 10.95
N GLU A 141 -3.55 -12.48 12.27
CA GLU A 141 -4.49 -11.94 13.26
C GLU A 141 -4.39 -10.42 13.44
N ARG A 142 -3.26 -9.80 13.04
CA ARG A 142 -3.01 -8.37 13.20
C ARG A 142 -3.21 -7.55 11.94
N LEU A 143 -3.31 -8.17 10.78
CA LEU A 143 -3.37 -7.49 9.48
C LEU A 143 -4.69 -7.75 8.78
N GLU A 144 -5.40 -6.68 8.48
CA GLU A 144 -6.67 -6.69 7.77
C GLU A 144 -6.56 -5.81 6.53
N PHE A 145 -6.99 -6.33 5.38
CA PHE A 145 -7.04 -5.60 4.11
C PHE A 145 -8.49 -5.33 3.71
N GLU A 146 -8.80 -4.09 3.35
CA GLU A 146 -10.13 -3.69 2.89
C GLU A 146 -10.04 -2.94 1.55
N HIS A 147 -10.99 -3.23 0.63
CA HIS A 147 -11.18 -2.46 -0.60
C HIS A 147 -12.10 -1.28 -0.30
N VAL A 148 -11.52 -0.09 -0.16
CA VAL A 148 -12.26 1.12 0.21
C VAL A 148 -11.46 2.37 -0.10
N GLU A 149 -12.16 3.48 -0.36
CA GLU A 149 -11.55 4.80 -0.43
C GLU A 149 -11.04 5.22 0.95
N SER A 150 -9.76 5.59 1.03
CA SER A 150 -9.12 5.98 2.30
C SER A 150 -9.84 7.14 2.98
N ALA A 151 -10.42 8.06 2.20
CA ALA A 151 -11.16 9.20 2.72
C ALA A 151 -12.38 8.78 3.56
N ASP A 152 -13.03 7.67 3.22
CA ASP A 152 -14.21 7.15 3.95
C ASP A 152 -13.82 6.56 5.31
N MET A 153 -12.53 6.20 5.48
CA MET A 153 -12.02 5.59 6.70
C MET A 153 -11.49 6.60 7.72
N LEU A 154 -11.38 7.88 7.37
CA LEU A 154 -10.80 8.91 8.24
C LEU A 154 -11.54 9.07 9.58
N THR A 155 -12.82 8.74 9.64
CA THR A 155 -13.62 8.76 10.87
C THR A 155 -13.24 7.67 11.87
N ARG A 156 -12.65 6.55 11.41
CA ARG A 156 -12.13 5.47 12.26
C ARG A 156 -10.82 5.87 12.97
N ILE A 157 -10.15 6.92 12.46
CA ILE A 157 -8.87 7.41 12.99
C ILE A 157 -9.14 8.44 14.07
N ASP A 158 -9.53 8.03 15.24
CA ASP A 158 -9.74 8.90 16.40
C ASP A 158 -9.45 8.19 17.72
N SER A 159 -8.26 7.61 17.83
CA SER A 159 -7.84 7.00 19.09
C SER A 159 -6.41 7.38 19.45
N ARG A 160 -6.11 7.30 20.75
CA ARG A 160 -4.73 7.45 21.25
C ARG A 160 -3.90 6.26 20.75
N ASN A 161 -2.60 6.46 20.63
CA ASN A 161 -1.65 5.43 20.16
C ASN A 161 -1.92 4.93 18.74
N THR A 162 -2.64 5.72 17.93
CA THR A 162 -2.92 5.40 16.53
C THR A 162 -1.92 6.09 15.63
N GLY A 163 -1.36 5.32 14.70
CA GLY A 163 -0.55 5.79 13.59
C GLY A 163 -1.31 5.74 12.27
N VAL A 164 -0.92 6.59 11.34
CA VAL A 164 -1.38 6.58 9.95
C VAL A 164 -0.17 6.51 9.04
N TYR A 165 -0.23 5.63 8.03
CA TYR A 165 0.80 5.47 7.02
C TYR A 165 0.25 5.85 5.64
N LEU A 166 1.08 6.56 4.85
CA LEU A 166 0.83 6.85 3.44
C LEU A 166 2.10 6.65 2.61
N ASP A 167 1.97 5.93 1.50
CA ASP A 167 2.99 5.83 0.42
C ASP A 167 2.36 6.22 -0.92
N PRO A 168 1.93 7.48 -1.09
CA PRO A 168 1.22 7.89 -2.29
C PRO A 168 2.13 7.83 -3.53
N MET A 169 1.53 7.58 -4.70
CA MET A 169 2.25 7.56 -5.96
C MET A 169 2.77 8.95 -6.33
N TYR A 170 4.09 9.08 -6.40
CA TYR A 170 4.77 10.33 -6.77
C TYR A 170 5.20 10.32 -8.23
N PRO A 171 5.25 11.50 -8.88
CA PRO A 171 5.83 11.64 -10.20
C PRO A 171 7.30 11.21 -10.19
N LEU A 172 7.72 10.57 -11.29
CA LEU A 172 9.13 10.21 -11.47
C LEU A 172 9.98 11.48 -11.59
N PRO A 173 11.13 11.55 -10.92
CA PRO A 173 12.07 12.60 -11.16
C PRO A 173 12.52 12.57 -12.64
N ARG A 174 12.43 13.71 -13.33
CA ARG A 174 12.73 13.86 -14.77
C ARG A 174 14.12 13.36 -15.21
N ARG A 175 15.02 13.06 -14.28
CA ARG A 175 16.43 12.64 -14.52
C ARG A 175 16.84 11.42 -13.68
N SER A 176 15.98 10.44 -13.49
CA SER A 176 16.41 9.17 -12.87
C SER A 176 17.24 8.35 -13.84
N ARG A 177 18.48 7.98 -13.45
CA ARG A 177 19.36 7.09 -14.23
C ARG A 177 19.00 5.61 -14.06
N ALA A 178 18.21 5.25 -13.06
CA ALA A 178 17.79 3.89 -12.80
C ALA A 178 16.28 3.77 -12.97
N LEU A 179 15.84 2.77 -13.72
CA LEU A 179 14.42 2.42 -13.80
C LEU A 179 13.94 1.93 -12.42
N PRO A 180 12.76 2.35 -11.97
CA PRO A 180 12.11 1.76 -10.79
C PRO A 180 11.95 0.24 -10.95
N ARG A 181 11.70 -0.47 -9.85
CA ARG A 181 11.29 -1.87 -9.90
C ARG A 181 10.04 -2.02 -10.78
N ARG A 182 9.90 -3.19 -11.43
CA ARG A 182 8.78 -3.44 -12.35
C ARG A 182 7.42 -3.20 -11.70
N GLU A 183 7.24 -3.63 -10.47
CA GLU A 183 6.00 -3.43 -9.72
C GLU A 183 5.60 -1.95 -9.67
N LEU A 184 6.56 -1.08 -9.37
CA LEU A 184 6.33 0.35 -9.27
C LEU A 184 6.05 0.99 -10.65
N GLN A 185 6.62 0.44 -11.73
CA GLN A 185 6.33 0.91 -13.08
C GLN A 185 4.89 0.57 -13.49
N VAL A 186 4.46 -0.68 -13.27
CA VAL A 186 3.11 -1.15 -13.59
C VAL A 186 2.06 -0.41 -12.76
N LEU A 187 2.28 -0.27 -11.44
CA LEU A 187 1.36 0.45 -10.56
C LEU A 187 1.22 1.92 -10.99
N ARG A 188 2.32 2.60 -11.34
CA ARG A 188 2.25 3.98 -11.82
C ARG A 188 1.51 4.13 -13.15
N GLN A 189 1.68 3.17 -14.05
CA GLN A 189 0.97 3.17 -15.32
C GLN A 189 -0.55 3.01 -15.10
N LEU A 190 -0.95 2.20 -14.12
CA LEU A 190 -2.35 1.97 -13.76
C LEU A 190 -2.95 3.14 -12.97
N LEU A 191 -2.28 3.55 -11.89
CA LEU A 191 -2.83 4.48 -10.90
C LEU A 191 -2.59 5.96 -11.26
N GLY A 192 -1.51 6.24 -11.97
CA GLY A 192 -1.05 7.62 -12.21
C GLY A 192 -0.51 8.28 -10.95
N GLU A 193 -0.77 9.58 -10.80
CA GLU A 193 -0.39 10.38 -9.62
C GLU A 193 -1.58 10.53 -8.68
N GLU A 194 -1.34 10.43 -7.38
CA GLU A 194 -2.37 10.65 -6.35
C GLU A 194 -2.37 12.14 -5.98
N GLU A 195 -3.46 12.82 -6.32
CA GLU A 195 -3.60 14.27 -6.11
C GLU A 195 -4.15 14.62 -4.72
N ASP A 196 -4.84 13.69 -4.06
CA ASP A 196 -5.57 13.85 -2.79
C ASP A 196 -4.73 13.57 -1.52
N ALA A 197 -3.51 13.05 -1.67
CA ALA A 197 -2.68 12.66 -0.54
C ALA A 197 -2.37 13.79 0.46
N ALA A 198 -2.23 15.03 -0.01
CA ALA A 198 -2.00 16.18 0.86
C ALA A 198 -3.24 16.49 1.72
N GLU A 199 -4.43 16.42 1.13
CA GLU A 199 -5.71 16.64 1.84
C GLU A 199 -5.93 15.56 2.89
N ILE A 200 -5.62 14.31 2.58
CA ILE A 200 -5.68 13.19 3.54
C ILE A 200 -4.75 13.44 4.73
N VAL A 201 -3.49 13.82 4.50
CA VAL A 201 -2.55 14.12 5.59
C VAL A 201 -3.08 15.24 6.49
N GLU A 202 -3.59 16.33 5.90
CA GLU A 202 -4.17 17.44 6.66
C GLU A 202 -5.38 16.99 7.50
N ALA A 203 -6.23 16.12 6.97
CA ALA A 203 -7.41 15.62 7.67
C ALA A 203 -7.07 14.71 8.86
N VAL A 204 -5.98 13.91 8.78
CA VAL A 204 -5.65 12.91 9.81
C VAL A 204 -4.63 13.37 10.84
N ARG A 205 -3.80 14.39 10.54
CA ARG A 205 -2.70 14.80 11.44
C ARG A 205 -3.14 15.30 12.83
N SER A 206 -4.38 15.78 12.95
CA SER A 206 -4.95 16.17 14.24
C SER A 206 -5.61 15.00 14.99
N ARG A 207 -5.91 13.91 14.31
CA ARG A 207 -6.63 12.75 14.85
C ARG A 207 -5.69 11.63 15.29
N ALA A 208 -4.61 11.38 14.55
CA ALA A 208 -3.63 10.36 14.85
C ALA A 208 -2.53 10.88 15.79
N ALA A 209 -1.93 9.99 16.58
CA ALA A 209 -0.74 10.29 17.36
C ALA A 209 0.48 10.50 16.46
N ARG A 210 0.51 9.84 15.31
CA ARG A 210 1.58 9.95 14.32
C ARG A 210 1.06 9.71 12.92
N VAL A 211 1.41 10.60 11.99
CA VAL A 211 1.22 10.38 10.55
C VAL A 211 2.59 10.25 9.91
N VAL A 212 2.80 9.17 9.17
CA VAL A 212 4.07 8.84 8.52
C VAL A 212 3.84 8.81 7.01
N VAL A 213 4.51 9.68 6.28
CA VAL A 213 4.41 9.77 4.83
C VAL A 213 5.74 9.38 4.20
N LYS A 214 5.72 8.35 3.37
CA LYS A 214 6.89 7.92 2.61
C LYS A 214 7.12 8.84 1.42
N ARG A 215 8.34 9.32 1.25
CA ARG A 215 8.73 10.27 0.20
C ARG A 215 9.99 9.81 -0.51
N PRO A 216 10.17 10.16 -1.79
CA PRO A 216 11.50 10.12 -2.40
C PRO A 216 12.48 10.97 -1.57
N HIS A 217 13.70 10.52 -1.42
CA HIS A 217 14.70 11.13 -0.51
C HIS A 217 14.83 12.66 -0.64
N ARG A 218 14.69 13.20 -1.87
CA ARG A 218 14.90 14.64 -2.18
C ARG A 218 13.60 15.39 -2.49
N ALA A 219 12.44 14.75 -2.32
CA ALA A 219 11.17 15.43 -2.60
C ALA A 219 10.83 16.40 -1.47
N GLU A 220 10.14 17.50 -1.80
CA GLU A 220 9.59 18.39 -0.79
C GLU A 220 8.56 17.63 0.08
N PRO A 221 8.38 18.03 1.35
CA PRO A 221 7.29 17.51 2.17
C PRO A 221 5.94 17.65 1.48
N LEU A 222 5.04 16.70 1.72
CA LEU A 222 3.70 16.73 1.11
C LEU A 222 2.87 17.90 1.64
N VAL A 223 2.97 18.16 2.94
CA VAL A 223 2.39 19.31 3.61
C VAL A 223 3.41 19.91 4.58
N PRO A 224 3.30 21.20 4.96
CA PRO A 224 4.22 21.80 5.91
C PRO A 224 4.02 21.26 7.35
N GLY A 225 5.02 21.44 8.20
CA GLY A 225 4.94 21.09 9.62
C GLY A 225 5.44 19.69 9.95
N VAL A 226 6.36 19.12 9.15
CA VAL A 226 7.07 17.88 9.48
C VAL A 226 7.76 18.03 10.84
N SER A 227 7.47 17.13 11.77
CA SER A 227 8.06 17.14 13.11
C SER A 227 9.50 16.63 13.10
N PHE A 228 9.75 15.58 12.35
CA PHE A 228 11.08 15.01 12.07
C PHE A 228 11.04 14.07 10.88
N GLU A 229 12.22 13.71 10.38
CA GLU A 229 12.39 12.83 9.23
C GLU A 229 13.21 11.59 9.60
N ILE A 230 12.84 10.45 9.03
CA ILE A 230 13.66 9.23 9.07
C ILE A 230 14.12 8.92 7.66
N THR A 231 15.40 9.13 7.39
CA THR A 231 15.97 8.95 6.06
C THR A 231 16.60 7.58 5.87
N SER A 232 16.48 7.06 4.65
CA SER A 232 17.23 5.92 4.14
C SER A 232 17.95 6.30 2.83
N LYS A 233 18.62 5.36 2.21
CA LYS A 233 19.36 5.62 0.96
C LYS A 233 18.48 6.11 -0.20
N LEU A 234 17.25 5.60 -0.31
CA LEU A 234 16.36 5.83 -1.45
C LEU A 234 15.10 6.62 -1.08
N VAL A 235 14.63 6.46 0.13
CA VAL A 235 13.37 7.04 0.60
C VAL A 235 13.56 7.76 1.94
N ARG A 236 12.66 8.65 2.22
CA ARG A 236 12.51 9.37 3.47
C ARG A 236 11.10 9.15 3.99
N PHE A 237 10.93 9.13 5.30
CA PHE A 237 9.65 9.12 5.98
C PHE A 237 9.49 10.46 6.71
N ASP A 238 8.56 11.27 6.25
CA ASP A 238 8.17 12.52 6.91
C ASP A 238 7.19 12.17 8.02
N VAL A 239 7.48 12.59 9.24
CA VAL A 239 6.67 12.27 10.42
C VAL A 239 6.02 13.52 10.96
N TYR A 240 4.70 13.49 11.05
CA TYR A 240 3.87 14.49 11.72
C TYR A 240 3.41 13.90 13.05
N ALA A 241 4.01 14.36 14.15
CA ALA A 241 3.73 13.86 15.49
C ALA A 241 2.73 14.75 16.19
N ASN A 242 1.76 14.14 16.86
CA ASN A 242 0.80 14.82 17.72
C ASN A 242 0.97 14.32 19.17
N PRO A 243 1.79 15.00 20.00
CA PRO A 243 2.05 14.57 21.37
C PRO A 243 0.79 14.46 22.23
N GLY A 244 -0.24 15.27 21.96
CA GLY A 244 -1.50 15.22 22.70
C GLY A 244 -2.31 13.94 22.49
N ARG A 245 -1.98 13.16 21.47
CA ARG A 245 -2.59 11.86 21.13
C ARG A 245 -1.72 10.65 21.53
N MET A 246 -0.50 10.88 22.02
CA MET A 246 0.32 9.82 22.61
C MET A 246 -0.20 9.47 23.99
N GLY A 247 -0.42 8.20 24.27
CA GLY A 247 -0.66 7.73 25.62
C GLY A 247 0.56 8.00 26.51
N GLU A 248 0.36 8.14 27.81
CA GLU A 248 1.48 8.17 28.75
C GLU A 248 2.25 6.85 28.58
N SER A 249 3.49 6.94 28.09
CA SER A 249 4.38 5.78 28.14
C SER A 249 4.56 5.43 29.61
N VAL A 250 4.12 4.22 29.98
CA VAL A 250 4.48 3.63 31.26
C VAL A 250 6.00 3.75 31.39
N ARG A 251 6.45 4.60 32.27
CA ARG A 251 7.86 4.71 32.63
C ARG A 251 8.15 3.50 33.52
N GLU A 252 8.70 2.46 32.94
CA GLU A 252 9.51 1.47 33.65
C GLU A 252 10.93 1.49 33.13
#